data_dbcf28d1e9d8b19498ead58fd905e821
#
_entry.id   dbcf28d1e9d8b19498ead58fd905e821
#
_cell.length_a   1.000
_cell.length_b   1.000
_cell.length_c   1.000
_cell.angle_alpha   90.00
_cell.angle_beta   90.00
_cell.angle_gamma   90.00
#
_symmetry.space_group_name_H-M   'P 1'
#
loop_
_entity.id
_entity.type
_entity.pdbx_description
1 polymer ?
#
loop_
_entity_poly.entity_id
_entity_poly.type
_entity_poly.pdbx_seq_one_letter_code
_entity_poly.pdbx_strand_id
1 'polypeptide(L)'
;MKVERVSYDVITPSAARAIFEAILWKPAMKWNITRIEILNPIKWVSVRRNEVDEKIGPNMKNISIEDNRVQRTGYFLRDVRYRIHGYFDYIPPERRTANRPASPEYFVDGDEASRAPMMDESEAKYAAMFERRARKGQCFHRPYFGTREFACFFKLVDQNSEQVAPIDETRDLGYMLYDMDFTKDSSYPVPLFFNAKIVKGVVTIDTKTVRGLV
;
A
#
# COMPACT_ATOMS: atom_id res chain seq x y z
N MET A 1 19.66 -8.91 3.34
CA MET A 1 20.49 -7.79 3.83
C MET A 1 19.68 -7.03 4.88
N LYS A 2 20.15 -7.00 6.12
CA LYS A 2 19.40 -6.33 7.23
C LYS A 2 19.64 -4.82 7.30
N VAL A 3 20.54 -4.27 6.51
CA VAL A 3 21.04 -2.90 6.67
C VAL A 3 20.71 -2.00 5.47
N GLU A 4 20.54 -2.55 4.29
CA GLU A 4 20.27 -1.79 3.08
C GLU A 4 18.76 -1.83 2.74
N ARG A 5 18.24 -0.69 2.29
CA ARG A 5 16.85 -0.57 1.85
C ARG A 5 16.80 -0.79 0.34
N VAL A 6 16.22 -1.89 -0.07
CA VAL A 6 16.06 -2.24 -1.48
C VAL A 6 14.57 -2.35 -1.78
N SER A 7 14.10 -1.62 -2.79
CA SER A 7 12.73 -1.73 -3.29
C SER A 7 12.53 -3.06 -4.01
N TYR A 8 11.29 -3.52 -4.08
CA TYR A 8 10.91 -4.51 -5.09
C TYR A 8 10.91 -3.87 -6.49
N ASP A 9 10.99 -4.69 -7.54
CA ASP A 9 10.94 -4.22 -8.94
C ASP A 9 9.62 -3.54 -9.30
N VAL A 10 8.56 -3.84 -8.57
CA VAL A 10 7.20 -3.30 -8.73
C VAL A 10 6.61 -3.04 -7.35
N ILE A 11 5.67 -2.11 -7.24
CA ILE A 11 4.90 -1.89 -6.00
C ILE A 11 4.25 -3.19 -5.52
N THR A 12 4.31 -3.47 -4.23
CA THR A 12 3.65 -4.64 -3.63
C THR A 12 2.12 -4.46 -3.61
N PRO A 13 1.34 -5.55 -3.67
CA PRO A 13 -0.12 -5.48 -3.57
C PRO A 13 -0.60 -4.78 -2.29
N SER A 14 0.07 -4.99 -1.15
CA SER A 14 -0.25 -4.31 0.11
C SER A 14 -0.04 -2.80 0.03
N ALA A 15 1.07 -2.33 -0.57
CA ALA A 15 1.31 -0.90 -0.76
C ALA A 15 0.32 -0.29 -1.77
N ALA A 16 -0.03 -1.02 -2.84
CA ALA A 16 -1.05 -0.61 -3.79
C ALA A 16 -2.43 -0.48 -3.13
N ARG A 17 -2.80 -1.44 -2.26
CA ARG A 17 -4.02 -1.38 -1.44
C ARG A 17 -4.03 -0.16 -0.54
N ALA A 18 -2.93 0.14 0.13
CA ALA A 18 -2.81 1.29 1.01
C ALA A 18 -3.05 2.64 0.29
N ILE A 19 -2.76 2.73 -1.03
CA ILE A 19 -3.10 3.92 -1.83
C ILE A 19 -4.62 4.06 -1.95
N PHE A 20 -5.37 2.98 -2.19
CA PHE A 20 -6.84 3.02 -2.22
C PHE A 20 -7.41 3.37 -0.85
N GLU A 21 -6.88 2.77 0.21
CA GLU A 21 -7.28 3.04 1.60
C GLU A 21 -7.01 4.50 2.00
N ALA A 22 -5.91 5.09 1.54
CA ALA A 22 -5.61 6.51 1.76
C ALA A 22 -6.65 7.44 1.11
N ILE A 23 -7.29 7.03 0.01
CA ILE A 23 -8.36 7.77 -0.65
C ILE A 23 -9.68 7.58 0.11
N LEU A 24 -10.06 6.33 0.35
CA LEU A 24 -11.25 5.96 1.12
C LEU A 24 -11.05 4.62 1.81
N TRP A 25 -11.10 4.65 3.14
CA TRP A 25 -11.23 3.47 3.97
C TRP A 25 -12.44 3.61 4.89
N LYS A 26 -13.17 2.52 5.07
CA LYS A 26 -14.27 2.38 6.03
C LYS A 26 -14.29 0.95 6.57
N PRO A 27 -14.79 0.70 7.79
CA PRO A 27 -14.94 -0.66 8.33
C PRO A 27 -15.79 -1.58 7.44
N ALA A 28 -16.65 -0.98 6.60
CA ALA A 28 -17.51 -1.66 5.65
C ALA A 28 -16.80 -2.11 4.36
N MET A 29 -15.50 -1.82 4.20
CA MET A 29 -14.81 -2.02 2.94
C MET A 29 -13.52 -2.81 3.16
N LYS A 30 -13.28 -3.80 2.30
CA LYS A 30 -12.01 -4.52 2.20
C LYS A 30 -11.50 -4.41 0.77
N TRP A 31 -10.45 -3.65 0.56
CA TRP A 31 -9.84 -3.48 -0.76
C TRP A 31 -9.04 -4.71 -1.19
N ASN A 32 -9.19 -5.10 -2.45
CA ASN A 32 -8.48 -6.17 -3.11
C ASN A 32 -7.85 -5.66 -4.40
N ILE A 33 -6.57 -5.85 -4.55
CA ILE A 33 -5.84 -5.50 -5.78
C ILE A 33 -5.82 -6.72 -6.68
N THR A 34 -6.20 -6.53 -7.94
CA THR A 34 -6.27 -7.61 -8.93
C THR A 34 -5.15 -7.55 -9.94
N ARG A 35 -4.74 -6.34 -10.32
CA ARG A 35 -3.77 -6.13 -11.38
C ARG A 35 -3.01 -4.82 -11.20
N ILE A 36 -1.73 -4.83 -11.52
CA ILE A 36 -0.85 -3.67 -11.54
C ILE A 36 -0.22 -3.59 -12.94
N GLU A 37 -0.48 -2.50 -13.66
CA GLU A 37 0.13 -2.21 -14.95
C GLU A 37 1.29 -1.22 -14.76
N ILE A 38 2.42 -1.54 -15.34
CA ILE A 38 3.63 -0.73 -15.28
C ILE A 38 3.64 0.17 -16.52
N LEU A 39 3.55 1.48 -16.31
CA LEU A 39 3.39 2.43 -17.40
C LEU A 39 4.71 3.13 -17.78
N ASN A 40 5.71 3.12 -16.90
CA ASN A 40 7.04 3.64 -17.15
C ASN A 40 8.08 2.53 -17.01
N PRO A 41 9.18 2.58 -17.76
CA PRO A 41 10.28 1.61 -17.62
C PRO A 41 10.81 1.55 -16.18
N ILE A 42 11.15 0.35 -15.73
CA ILE A 42 11.74 0.11 -14.42
C ILE A 42 13.16 0.69 -14.39
N LYS A 43 13.36 1.76 -13.64
CA LYS A 43 14.64 2.45 -13.50
C LYS A 43 15.07 2.48 -12.05
N TRP A 44 16.30 2.08 -11.79
CA TRP A 44 16.89 2.05 -10.48
C TRP A 44 17.76 3.27 -10.20
N VAL A 45 17.78 3.71 -8.96
CA VAL A 45 18.68 4.72 -8.45
C VAL A 45 19.25 4.29 -7.12
N SER A 46 20.55 4.50 -6.95
CA SER A 46 21.25 4.31 -5.68
C SER A 46 21.37 5.67 -4.98
N VAL A 47 20.95 5.70 -3.72
CA VAL A 47 21.05 6.92 -2.89
C VAL A 47 21.75 6.58 -1.59
N ARG A 48 22.86 7.29 -1.33
CA ARG A 48 23.56 7.20 -0.07
C ARG A 48 23.03 8.26 0.88
N ARG A 49 22.63 7.86 2.08
CA ARG A 49 22.07 8.74 3.11
C ARG A 49 22.82 8.60 4.42
N ASN A 50 22.92 9.70 5.17
CA ASN A 50 23.33 9.66 6.55
C ASN A 50 22.09 9.36 7.40
N GLU A 51 22.15 8.31 8.20
CA GLU A 51 21.12 7.90 9.14
C GLU A 51 21.71 7.88 10.56
N VAL A 52 20.85 7.84 11.57
CA VAL A 52 21.25 7.66 12.97
C VAL A 52 21.14 6.18 13.28
N ASP A 53 22.22 5.58 13.79
CA ASP A 53 22.28 4.14 14.07
C ASP A 53 21.63 3.76 15.41
N GLU A 54 21.45 4.74 16.30
CA GLU A 54 20.92 4.54 17.64
C GLU A 54 19.44 4.90 17.74
N LYS A 55 18.69 4.14 18.54
CA LYS A 55 17.30 4.43 18.87
C LYS A 55 17.23 5.24 20.17
N ILE A 56 16.43 6.30 20.18
CA ILE A 56 16.13 7.03 21.42
C ILE A 56 15.43 6.10 22.40
N GLY A 57 16.08 5.79 23.50
CA GLY A 57 15.50 5.05 24.62
C GLY A 57 14.60 5.95 25.47
N PRO A 58 13.70 5.37 26.30
CA PRO A 58 12.75 6.13 27.14
C PRO A 58 13.43 7.13 28.08
N ASN A 59 14.67 6.88 28.48
CA ASN A 59 15.45 7.71 29.41
C ASN A 59 16.46 8.64 28.72
N MET A 60 16.56 8.60 27.40
CA MET A 60 17.45 9.46 26.61
C MET A 60 16.71 10.73 26.20
N LYS A 61 17.25 11.90 26.57
CA LYS A 61 16.70 13.18 26.17
C LYS A 61 17.12 13.59 24.75
N ASN A 62 18.34 13.28 24.36
CA ASN A 62 18.94 13.68 23.07
C ASN A 62 19.86 12.59 22.55
N ILE A 63 19.98 12.47 21.21
CA ILE A 63 21.05 11.73 20.53
C ILE A 63 21.88 12.76 19.75
N SER A 64 23.22 12.71 19.94
CA SER A 64 24.13 13.46 19.08
C SER A 64 24.19 12.77 17.72
N ILE A 65 23.72 13.47 16.68
CA ILE A 65 23.76 12.97 15.30
C ILE A 65 25.20 12.83 14.80
N GLU A 66 26.09 13.68 15.30
CA GLU A 66 27.50 13.71 14.88
C GLU A 66 28.24 12.45 15.32
N ASP A 67 27.93 11.95 16.52
CA ASP A 67 28.58 10.77 17.10
C ASP A 67 27.96 9.45 16.62
N ASN A 68 26.70 9.49 16.20
CA ASN A 68 25.90 8.31 15.82
C ASN A 68 25.54 8.26 14.33
N ARG A 69 26.29 8.96 13.49
CA ARG A 69 26.07 9.00 12.05
C ARG A 69 26.55 7.72 11.38
N VAL A 70 25.65 7.06 10.67
CA VAL A 70 25.96 5.92 9.81
C VAL A 70 25.52 6.20 8.37
N GLN A 71 26.36 5.84 7.40
CA GLN A 71 26.00 5.92 5.99
C GLN A 71 25.34 4.63 5.55
N ARG A 72 24.14 4.74 4.99
CA ARG A 72 23.39 3.61 4.40
C ARG A 72 23.07 3.90 2.95
N THR A 73 23.24 2.88 2.14
CA THR A 73 22.89 2.94 0.73
C THR A 73 21.49 2.34 0.54
N GLY A 74 20.62 3.06 -0.14
CA GLY A 74 19.32 2.55 -0.54
C GLY A 74 19.27 2.39 -2.07
N TYR A 75 18.57 1.35 -2.54
CA TYR A 75 18.28 1.09 -3.93
C TYR A 75 16.77 1.26 -4.15
N PHE A 76 16.39 2.27 -4.95
CA PHE A 76 15.00 2.64 -5.15
C PHE A 76 14.65 2.73 -6.62
N LEU A 77 13.37 2.57 -6.91
CA LEU A 77 12.84 2.86 -8.24
C LEU A 77 12.64 4.37 -8.41
N ARG A 78 12.92 4.89 -9.59
CA ARG A 78 12.67 6.29 -9.97
C ARG A 78 11.69 6.37 -11.12
N ASP A 79 10.99 7.50 -11.20
CA ASP A 79 10.03 7.81 -12.27
C ASP A 79 8.94 6.75 -12.44
N VAL A 80 8.53 6.13 -11.32
CA VAL A 80 7.52 5.07 -11.34
C VAL A 80 6.14 5.61 -11.69
N ARG A 81 5.43 4.87 -12.53
CA ARG A 81 4.04 5.14 -12.89
C ARG A 81 3.29 3.83 -13.07
N TYR A 82 2.22 3.66 -12.29
CA TYR A 82 1.40 2.47 -12.31
C TYR A 82 -0.05 2.80 -12.61
N ARG A 83 -0.76 1.86 -13.24
CA ARG A 83 -2.21 1.80 -13.22
C ARG A 83 -2.61 0.61 -12.37
N ILE A 84 -3.30 0.89 -11.27
CA ILE A 84 -3.67 -0.11 -10.28
C ILE A 84 -5.14 -0.42 -10.45
N HIS A 85 -5.48 -1.71 -10.54
CA HIS A 85 -6.84 -2.20 -10.62
C HIS A 85 -7.20 -2.95 -9.35
N GLY A 86 -8.37 -2.65 -8.81
CA GLY A 86 -8.87 -3.29 -7.61
C GLY A 86 -10.37 -3.14 -7.49
N TYR A 87 -10.91 -3.88 -6.55
CA TYR A 87 -12.31 -3.79 -6.11
C TYR A 87 -12.34 -3.86 -4.59
N PHE A 88 -13.45 -3.58 -3.99
CA PHE A 88 -13.64 -3.81 -2.56
C PHE A 88 -14.79 -4.78 -2.32
N ASP A 89 -14.64 -5.60 -1.28
CA ASP A 89 -15.73 -6.38 -0.72
C ASP A 89 -16.50 -5.51 0.27
N TYR A 90 -17.81 -5.44 0.11
CA TYR A 90 -18.67 -4.79 1.09
C TYR A 90 -18.90 -5.73 2.28
N ILE A 91 -18.62 -5.24 3.48
CA ILE A 91 -18.83 -5.94 4.73
C ILE A 91 -20.07 -5.37 5.42
N PRO A 92 -21.19 -6.08 5.41
CA PRO A 92 -22.41 -5.61 6.06
C PRO A 92 -22.22 -5.48 7.59
N PRO A 93 -23.01 -4.64 8.26
CA PRO A 93 -22.84 -4.34 9.70
C PRO A 93 -22.73 -5.59 10.59
N GLU A 94 -23.53 -6.61 10.30
CA GLU A 94 -23.61 -7.85 11.09
C GLU A 94 -22.31 -8.68 11.03
N ARG A 95 -21.49 -8.48 9.98
CA ARG A 95 -20.21 -9.19 9.79
C ARG A 95 -18.99 -8.38 10.21
N ARG A 96 -19.19 -7.15 10.70
CA ARG A 96 -18.11 -6.31 11.21
C ARG A 96 -17.77 -6.75 12.62
N THR A 97 -16.67 -7.46 12.79
CA THR A 97 -16.19 -7.83 14.13
C THR A 97 -15.70 -6.58 14.87
N ALA A 98 -16.14 -6.42 16.11
CA ALA A 98 -15.70 -5.35 17.01
C ALA A 98 -14.18 -5.37 17.28
N ASN A 99 -13.52 -6.48 16.98
CA ASN A 99 -12.08 -6.73 17.18
C ASN A 99 -11.24 -6.63 15.90
N ARG A 100 -11.74 -5.99 14.85
CA ARG A 100 -10.82 -5.65 13.76
C ARG A 100 -9.77 -4.71 14.34
N PRO A 101 -8.44 -4.97 14.18
CA PRO A 101 -7.43 -4.08 14.69
C PRO A 101 -7.78 -2.67 14.22
N ALA A 102 -7.89 -1.76 15.18
CA ALA A 102 -8.22 -0.38 14.88
C ALA A 102 -7.27 0.06 13.79
N SER A 103 -7.83 0.53 12.67
CA SER A 103 -6.98 1.25 11.72
C SER A 103 -6.22 2.29 12.51
N PRO A 104 -4.96 2.55 12.17
CA PRO A 104 -4.21 3.59 12.84
C PRO A 104 -5.10 4.80 13.01
N GLU A 105 -5.12 5.42 14.18
CA GLU A 105 -6.04 6.51 14.59
C GLU A 105 -6.20 7.63 13.55
N TYR A 106 -5.20 7.81 12.69
CA TYR A 106 -5.22 8.77 11.59
C TYR A 106 -6.10 8.37 10.37
N PHE A 107 -6.67 7.15 10.35
CA PHE A 107 -7.60 6.72 9.31
C PHE A 107 -9.07 6.89 9.69
N VAL A 108 -9.33 7.17 10.95
CA VAL A 108 -10.69 7.25 11.48
C VAL A 108 -10.94 8.70 11.87
N ASP A 109 -11.81 9.39 11.14
CA ASP A 109 -12.44 10.59 11.70
C ASP A 109 -13.19 10.14 12.95
N GLY A 110 -12.77 10.63 14.12
CA GLY A 110 -13.24 10.18 15.43
C GLY A 110 -14.76 10.15 15.60
N ASP A 111 -15.47 10.95 14.81
CA ASP A 111 -16.95 11.00 14.81
C ASP A 111 -17.61 9.86 14.01
N GLU A 112 -16.91 9.21 13.08
CA GLU A 112 -17.51 8.18 12.22
C GLU A 112 -17.36 6.76 12.78
N ALA A 113 -16.36 6.51 13.63
CA ALA A 113 -16.15 5.20 14.28
C ALA A 113 -17.26 4.86 15.29
N SER A 114 -17.89 5.88 15.87
CA SER A 114 -18.92 5.76 16.90
C SER A 114 -20.36 5.92 16.37
N ARG A 115 -20.54 6.20 15.07
CA ARG A 115 -21.90 6.31 14.50
C ARG A 115 -22.52 4.94 14.34
N ALA A 116 -23.74 4.79 14.85
CA ALA A 116 -24.61 3.66 14.57
C ALA A 116 -24.72 3.42 13.05
N PRO A 117 -24.87 2.16 12.58
CA PRO A 117 -25.02 1.85 11.17
C PRO A 117 -26.08 2.77 10.55
N MET A 118 -25.71 3.53 9.54
CA MET A 118 -26.70 4.36 8.83
C MET A 118 -27.63 3.42 8.07
N MET A 119 -28.94 3.64 8.14
CA MET A 119 -29.98 2.82 7.49
C MET A 119 -29.78 2.67 5.96
N ASP A 120 -28.91 3.50 5.34
CA ASP A 120 -28.65 3.52 3.89
C ASP A 120 -27.23 3.07 3.50
N GLU A 121 -26.60 2.22 4.29
CA GLU A 121 -25.29 1.67 3.91
C GLU A 121 -25.43 0.64 2.78
N SER A 122 -24.77 0.92 1.64
CA SER A 122 -24.74 0.02 0.50
C SER A 122 -23.40 0.06 -0.22
N GLU A 123 -23.08 -1.01 -0.94
CA GLU A 123 -21.89 -1.08 -1.80
C GLU A 123 -21.84 0.09 -2.78
N ALA A 124 -22.96 0.39 -3.43
CA ALA A 124 -23.06 1.49 -4.40
C ALA A 124 -22.74 2.85 -3.77
N LYS A 125 -23.16 3.10 -2.52
CA LYS A 125 -22.84 4.32 -1.80
C LYS A 125 -21.33 4.48 -1.59
N TYR A 126 -20.65 3.42 -1.16
CA TYR A 126 -19.19 3.46 -0.94
C TYR A 126 -18.42 3.57 -2.26
N ALA A 127 -18.86 2.91 -3.32
CA ALA A 127 -18.30 3.05 -4.66
C ALA A 127 -18.38 4.51 -5.15
N ALA A 128 -19.56 5.13 -5.04
CA ALA A 128 -19.76 6.53 -5.41
C ALA A 128 -18.93 7.51 -4.55
N MET A 129 -18.75 7.21 -3.25
CA MET A 129 -17.90 8.00 -2.37
C MET A 129 -16.43 7.93 -2.80
N PHE A 130 -15.93 6.73 -3.09
CA PHE A 130 -14.55 6.53 -3.57
C PHE A 130 -14.33 7.27 -4.88
N GLU A 131 -15.19 7.06 -5.86
CA GLU A 131 -15.10 7.68 -7.17
C GLU A 131 -15.09 9.22 -7.08
N ARG A 132 -16.00 9.81 -6.30
CA ARG A 132 -16.06 11.25 -6.07
C ARG A 132 -14.77 11.79 -5.47
N ARG A 133 -14.21 11.10 -4.45
CA ARG A 133 -12.96 11.50 -3.80
C ARG A 133 -11.79 11.38 -4.76
N ALA A 134 -11.67 10.25 -5.44
CA ALA A 134 -10.60 10.00 -6.39
C ALA A 134 -10.60 11.00 -7.55
N ARG A 135 -11.76 11.38 -8.09
CA ARG A 135 -11.91 12.42 -9.14
C ARG A 135 -11.44 13.80 -8.65
N LYS A 136 -11.68 14.11 -7.39
CA LYS A 136 -11.29 15.39 -6.78
C LYS A 136 -9.87 15.40 -6.21
N GLY A 137 -9.13 14.29 -6.33
CA GLY A 137 -7.80 14.16 -5.72
C GLY A 137 -7.83 14.20 -4.18
N GLN A 138 -8.96 13.86 -3.57
CA GLN A 138 -9.13 13.88 -2.11
C GLN A 138 -8.61 12.60 -1.49
N CYS A 139 -7.86 12.72 -0.41
CA CYS A 139 -7.33 11.62 0.39
C CYS A 139 -7.27 12.03 1.86
N PHE A 140 -7.27 11.07 2.78
CA PHE A 140 -7.09 11.33 4.22
C PHE A 140 -5.65 11.75 4.52
N HIS A 141 -4.71 11.05 3.92
CA HIS A 141 -3.30 11.40 3.93
C HIS A 141 -2.75 11.19 2.52
N ARG A 142 -1.64 11.84 2.23
CA ARG A 142 -0.99 11.70 0.94
C ARG A 142 -0.56 10.25 0.73
N PRO A 143 -1.00 9.57 -0.35
CA PRO A 143 -0.58 8.21 -0.64
C PRO A 143 0.92 8.12 -0.89
N TYR A 144 1.50 6.93 -0.68
CA TYR A 144 2.93 6.69 -0.87
C TYR A 144 3.22 5.26 -1.32
N PHE A 145 4.35 5.06 -1.97
CA PHE A 145 4.82 3.76 -2.44
C PHE A 145 5.57 3.01 -1.33
N GLY A 146 4.82 2.36 -0.43
CA GLY A 146 5.37 1.54 0.64
C GLY A 146 5.87 2.31 1.86
N THR A 147 6.62 3.41 1.69
CA THR A 147 7.09 4.26 2.77
C THR A 147 6.73 5.72 2.56
N ARG A 148 6.51 6.48 3.65
CA ARG A 148 6.06 7.89 3.59
C ARG A 148 6.99 8.82 2.83
N GLU A 149 8.27 8.48 2.72
CA GLU A 149 9.24 9.27 1.96
C GLU A 149 8.99 9.24 0.44
N PHE A 150 8.30 8.20 -0.05
CA PHE A 150 7.94 8.04 -1.46
C PHE A 150 6.48 8.41 -1.72
N ALA A 151 6.11 9.63 -1.32
CA ALA A 151 4.78 10.15 -1.59
C ALA A 151 4.48 10.16 -3.09
N CYS A 152 3.24 9.83 -3.45
CA CYS A 152 2.81 9.78 -4.84
C CYS A 152 1.57 10.63 -5.09
N PHE A 153 1.35 10.91 -6.37
CA PHE A 153 0.11 11.47 -6.88
C PHE A 153 -0.75 10.34 -7.44
N PHE A 154 -2.05 10.56 -7.45
CA PHE A 154 -3.00 9.63 -8.04
C PHE A 154 -4.03 10.38 -8.88
N LYS A 155 -4.62 9.67 -9.82
CA LYS A 155 -5.73 10.12 -10.65
C LYS A 155 -6.64 8.93 -10.93
N LEU A 156 -7.95 9.12 -10.82
CA LEU A 156 -8.91 8.12 -11.28
C LEU A 156 -8.80 8.01 -12.80
N VAL A 157 -8.74 6.77 -13.29
CA VAL A 157 -8.73 6.47 -14.72
C VAL A 157 -10.16 6.14 -15.16
N ASP A 158 -10.71 6.96 -16.02
CA ASP A 158 -11.99 6.70 -16.64
C ASP A 158 -11.84 5.79 -17.87
N GLN A 159 -12.84 4.98 -18.14
CA GLN A 159 -12.83 4.07 -19.32
C GLN A 159 -12.67 4.81 -20.64
N ASN A 160 -13.12 6.05 -20.71
CA ASN A 160 -13.07 6.90 -21.90
C ASN A 160 -11.82 7.79 -21.98
N SER A 161 -10.92 7.72 -20.97
CA SER A 161 -9.67 8.48 -20.99
C SER A 161 -8.65 7.78 -21.88
N GLU A 162 -7.79 8.56 -22.55
CA GLU A 162 -6.66 8.03 -23.30
C GLU A 162 -5.81 7.12 -22.40
N GLN A 163 -5.70 5.86 -22.78
CA GLN A 163 -5.00 4.86 -21.99
C GLN A 163 -3.59 4.69 -22.51
N VAL A 164 -2.63 5.11 -21.72
CA VAL A 164 -1.22 4.76 -21.95
C VAL A 164 -1.08 3.24 -21.83
N ALA A 165 -0.50 2.60 -22.85
CA ALA A 165 -0.23 1.16 -22.81
C ALA A 165 0.84 0.84 -21.74
N PRO A 166 0.75 -0.33 -21.08
CA PRO A 166 1.83 -0.85 -20.25
C PRO A 166 3.13 -1.04 -21.07
N ILE A 167 4.26 -1.07 -20.39
CA ILE A 167 5.55 -1.36 -21.02
C ILE A 167 5.55 -2.77 -21.64
N ASP A 168 6.29 -2.98 -22.72
CA ASP A 168 6.46 -4.30 -23.31
C ASP A 168 7.62 -5.06 -22.64
N GLU A 169 7.40 -5.46 -21.39
CA GLU A 169 8.34 -6.25 -20.60
C GLU A 169 7.67 -7.51 -20.08
N THR A 170 8.38 -8.64 -20.21
CA THR A 170 7.96 -9.93 -19.64
C THR A 170 9.13 -10.50 -18.84
N ARG A 171 8.92 -10.69 -17.51
CA ARG A 171 9.95 -11.14 -16.59
C ARG A 171 9.35 -11.83 -15.39
N ASP A 172 9.98 -12.90 -14.93
CA ASP A 172 9.67 -13.55 -13.65
C ASP A 172 10.36 -12.75 -12.52
N LEU A 173 9.58 -12.32 -11.52
CA LEU A 173 10.08 -11.59 -10.36
C LEU A 173 10.31 -12.49 -9.15
N GLY A 174 9.92 -13.76 -9.25
CA GLY A 174 9.95 -14.69 -8.14
C GLY A 174 8.93 -14.36 -7.04
N TYR A 175 9.31 -14.63 -5.79
CA TYR A 175 8.43 -14.39 -4.65
C TYR A 175 8.51 -12.92 -4.20
N MET A 176 7.37 -12.25 -4.25
CA MET A 176 7.20 -10.89 -3.74
C MET A 176 6.26 -10.88 -2.53
N LEU A 177 6.46 -9.94 -1.62
CA LEU A 177 5.55 -9.69 -0.52
C LEU A 177 4.16 -9.34 -1.06
N TYR A 178 3.16 -10.13 -0.64
CA TYR A 178 1.76 -9.86 -0.91
C TYR A 178 1.17 -8.94 0.17
N ASP A 179 1.27 -9.36 1.42
CA ASP A 179 0.71 -8.67 2.59
C ASP A 179 1.32 -9.21 3.89
N MET A 180 0.93 -8.61 5.01
CA MET A 180 1.23 -9.10 6.35
C MET A 180 -0.05 -9.67 6.98
N ASP A 181 0.03 -10.89 7.49
CA ASP A 181 -1.08 -11.54 8.20
C ASP A 181 -0.99 -11.24 9.70
N PHE A 182 -1.94 -10.45 10.18
CA PHE A 182 -2.09 -10.08 11.59
C PHE A 182 -3.12 -10.95 12.33
N THR A 183 -3.66 -11.98 11.69
CA THR A 183 -4.77 -12.76 12.28
C THR A 183 -4.35 -13.63 13.44
N LYS A 184 -3.11 -14.13 13.43
CA LYS A 184 -2.57 -15.01 14.49
C LYS A 184 -1.99 -14.22 15.65
N ASP A 185 -1.19 -13.22 15.37
CA ASP A 185 -0.55 -12.35 16.35
C ASP A 185 -0.37 -10.96 15.75
N SER A 186 -0.99 -9.96 16.38
CA SER A 186 -0.89 -8.58 15.93
C SER A 186 0.49 -7.96 16.18
N SER A 187 1.25 -8.50 17.15
CA SER A 187 2.59 -8.02 17.50
C SER A 187 3.68 -8.62 16.60
N TYR A 188 3.43 -9.81 16.04
CA TYR A 188 4.35 -10.53 15.18
C TYR A 188 3.63 -11.03 13.92
N PRO A 189 3.26 -10.13 12.99
CA PRO A 189 2.54 -10.51 11.79
C PRO A 189 3.39 -11.39 10.87
N VAL A 190 2.76 -12.37 10.24
CA VAL A 190 3.41 -13.30 9.33
C VAL A 190 3.40 -12.73 7.90
N PRO A 191 4.55 -12.62 7.23
CA PRO A 191 4.59 -12.17 5.84
C PRO A 191 3.99 -13.22 4.90
N LEU A 192 3.12 -12.76 4.01
CA LEU A 192 2.53 -13.55 2.94
C LEU A 192 3.20 -13.18 1.63
N PHE A 193 3.53 -14.19 0.82
CA PHE A 193 4.19 -14.02 -0.46
C PHE A 193 3.38 -14.61 -1.60
N PHE A 194 3.57 -14.10 -2.79
CA PHE A 194 3.02 -14.64 -4.03
C PHE A 194 4.10 -14.71 -5.11
N ASN A 195 3.92 -15.61 -6.07
CA ASN A 195 4.80 -15.68 -7.22
C ASN A 195 4.41 -14.58 -8.22
N ALA A 196 5.27 -13.57 -8.33
CA ALA A 196 5.02 -12.39 -9.16
C ALA A 196 5.68 -12.53 -10.53
N LYS A 197 4.91 -12.24 -11.58
CA LYS A 197 5.40 -12.22 -12.96
C LYS A 197 4.89 -10.97 -13.67
N ILE A 198 5.79 -10.32 -14.38
CA ILE A 198 5.41 -9.29 -15.35
C ILE A 198 5.16 -10.01 -16.67
N VAL A 199 3.98 -9.82 -17.23
CA VAL A 199 3.63 -10.30 -18.57
C VAL A 199 3.17 -9.10 -19.40
N LYS A 200 3.96 -8.69 -20.38
CA LYS A 200 3.69 -7.48 -21.19
C LYS A 200 3.36 -6.25 -20.33
N GLY A 201 4.22 -5.99 -19.33
CA GLY A 201 4.08 -4.86 -18.43
C GLY A 201 2.98 -4.98 -17.37
N VAL A 202 2.35 -6.15 -17.21
CA VAL A 202 1.24 -6.37 -16.30
C VAL A 202 1.60 -7.43 -15.25
N VAL A 203 1.37 -7.11 -13.99
CA VAL A 203 1.42 -8.06 -12.87
C VAL A 203 -0.01 -8.38 -12.44
N THR A 204 -0.42 -9.62 -12.62
CA THR A 204 -1.72 -10.12 -12.15
C THR A 204 -1.55 -10.70 -10.75
N ILE A 205 -2.46 -10.34 -9.85
CA ILE A 205 -2.44 -10.79 -8.46
C ILE A 205 -3.40 -11.98 -8.32
N ASP A 206 -2.84 -13.19 -8.24
CA ASP A 206 -3.61 -14.40 -7.96
C ASP A 206 -3.53 -14.75 -6.48
N THR A 207 -4.62 -14.49 -5.76
CA THR A 207 -4.72 -14.77 -4.32
C THR A 207 -4.61 -16.27 -3.98
N LYS A 208 -4.85 -17.17 -4.95
CA LYS A 208 -4.71 -18.63 -4.75
C LYS A 208 -3.27 -19.07 -4.61
N THR A 209 -2.33 -18.28 -5.11
CA THR A 209 -0.89 -18.55 -5.03
C THR A 209 -0.21 -17.97 -3.80
N VAL A 210 -0.96 -17.22 -2.98
CA VAL A 210 -0.44 -16.59 -1.76
C VAL A 210 -0.13 -17.64 -0.70
N ARG A 211 1.10 -17.61 -0.18
CA ARG A 211 1.58 -18.52 0.86
C ARG A 211 2.30 -17.75 1.96
N GLY A 212 2.08 -18.17 3.21
CA GLY A 212 2.95 -17.80 4.31
C GLY A 212 4.26 -18.62 4.21
N LEU A 213 5.41 -17.98 4.38
CA LEU A 213 6.63 -18.71 4.68
C LEU A 213 6.56 -19.09 6.16
N VAL A 214 6.40 -20.38 6.43
CA VAL A 214 6.51 -20.98 7.77
C VAL A 214 7.99 -21.18 8.08
#